data_1e0ab80cd5f6ab7b6d3f6e1eb0a754ec
#
_entry.id   1e0ab80cd5f6ab7b6d3f6e1eb0a754ec
#
_cell.length_a   1.000
_cell.length_b   1.000
_cell.length_c   1.000
_cell.angle_alpha   90.00
_cell.angle_beta   90.00
_cell.angle_gamma   90.00
#
_symmetry.space_group_name_H-M   'P 1'
#
loop_
_entity.id
_entity.type
_entity.pdbx_description
1 polymer ?
#
loop_
_entity_poly.entity_id
_entity_poly.type
_entity_poly.pdbx_seq_one_letter_code
_entity_poly.pdbx_strand_id
1 'polypeptide(L)'
;MELKELMKEAGIVGAGGAGFPAYAKLAPGADILLVNGAECEPLLYTDYIILSREMPMVLAGIKAVLEYADIPRALLCVKEHTAKRLNLKDGEKLADRISLKTLPDVYPMGDEISLIYQATGRIVKPGNLPITAGVIVYNAETLYNVAAAVKFSAKVTMKWLTIGGNIPEAIVVRVPVGTPVSELFARYSVKIPEEHAVLDGGPSMGKMIDPERAVVTKTTKALLILPEASEAVQSKLLDADKSVARAETACCQCTRCTDMCPRALLGYPLEPHKMVRTAKQAAEISPAMVLSASLCCGCGVCESLACCQGISPKAVIAHYKDVLAKK
;
A
#
# COMPACT_ATOMS: atom_id res chain seq x y z
N MET A 1 -23.72 -19.65 4.98
CA MET A 1 -22.30 -19.70 4.53
C MET A 1 -21.49 -18.84 5.50
N GLU A 2 -20.38 -19.34 6.00
CA GLU A 2 -19.48 -18.59 6.86
C GLU A 2 -18.85 -17.40 6.12
N LEU A 3 -18.59 -16.30 6.81
CA LEU A 3 -18.02 -15.10 6.19
C LEU A 3 -16.70 -15.40 5.46
N LYS A 4 -15.87 -16.26 6.02
CA LYS A 4 -14.57 -16.65 5.43
C LYS A 4 -14.75 -17.32 4.05
N GLU A 5 -15.69 -18.25 3.94
CA GLU A 5 -16.01 -18.90 2.66
C GLU A 5 -16.65 -17.93 1.68
N LEU A 6 -17.56 -17.07 2.14
CA LEU A 6 -18.17 -16.03 1.31
C LEU A 6 -17.11 -15.08 0.72
N MET A 7 -16.15 -14.63 1.54
CA MET A 7 -15.06 -13.77 1.06
C MET A 7 -14.17 -14.47 0.02
N LYS A 8 -13.94 -15.78 0.20
CA LYS A 8 -13.16 -16.58 -0.74
C LYS A 8 -13.90 -16.75 -2.09
N GLU A 9 -15.18 -17.13 -2.06
CA GLU A 9 -16.01 -17.29 -3.26
C GLU A 9 -16.24 -15.97 -3.99
N ALA A 10 -16.39 -14.87 -3.26
CA ALA A 10 -16.48 -13.53 -3.83
C ALA A 10 -15.16 -13.03 -4.42
N GLY A 11 -14.05 -13.74 -4.19
CA GLY A 11 -12.73 -13.37 -4.70
C GLY A 11 -12.19 -12.09 -4.08
N ILE A 12 -12.46 -11.84 -2.79
CA ILE A 12 -12.03 -10.63 -2.08
C ILE A 12 -10.55 -10.73 -1.74
N VAL A 13 -9.79 -9.80 -2.27
CA VAL A 13 -8.36 -9.60 -1.96
C VAL A 13 -8.13 -8.22 -1.33
N GLY A 14 -6.96 -8.02 -0.74
CA GLY A 14 -6.57 -6.71 -0.22
C GLY A 14 -6.51 -5.67 -1.34
N ALA A 15 -7.45 -4.71 -1.32
CA ALA A 15 -7.63 -3.71 -2.37
C ALA A 15 -6.66 -2.52 -2.27
N GLY A 16 -5.84 -2.46 -1.22
CA GLY A 16 -4.82 -1.43 -1.03
C GLY A 16 -3.54 -1.58 -1.86
N GLY A 17 -3.49 -2.54 -2.80
CA GLY A 17 -2.36 -2.77 -3.70
C GLY A 17 -1.63 -4.11 -3.51
N ALA A 18 -1.58 -4.67 -2.30
CA ALA A 18 -0.85 -5.91 -2.01
C ALA A 18 -1.53 -7.19 -2.53
N GLY A 19 -2.85 -7.18 -2.76
CA GLY A 19 -3.58 -8.32 -3.31
C GLY A 19 -3.65 -9.57 -2.42
N PHE A 20 -3.28 -9.48 -1.16
CA PHE A 20 -3.32 -10.62 -0.24
C PHE A 20 -4.76 -11.12 -0.05
N PRO A 21 -5.03 -12.45 -0.08
CA PRO A 21 -6.36 -13.00 0.11
C PRO A 21 -6.99 -12.54 1.42
N ALA A 22 -8.07 -11.76 1.34
CA ALA A 22 -8.63 -11.10 2.52
C ALA A 22 -9.14 -12.11 3.57
N TYR A 23 -9.75 -13.22 3.12
CA TYR A 23 -10.24 -14.28 4.01
C TYR A 23 -9.14 -14.92 4.88
N ALA A 24 -7.89 -14.91 4.41
CA ALA A 24 -6.76 -15.51 5.15
C ALA A 24 -6.34 -14.68 6.37
N LYS A 25 -6.73 -13.40 6.43
CA LYS A 25 -6.51 -12.55 7.62
C LYS A 25 -7.52 -12.80 8.75
N LEU A 26 -8.64 -13.47 8.46
CA LEU A 26 -9.63 -13.84 9.47
C LEU A 26 -9.13 -15.02 10.32
N ALA A 27 -8.36 -14.71 11.35
CA ALA A 27 -7.85 -15.67 12.32
C ALA A 27 -8.38 -15.32 13.72
N PRO A 28 -8.59 -16.32 14.60
CA PRO A 28 -8.99 -16.07 15.98
C PRO A 28 -7.89 -15.35 16.77
N GLY A 29 -8.28 -14.62 17.83
CA GLY A 29 -7.37 -13.94 18.73
C GLY A 29 -7.09 -12.48 18.42
N ALA A 30 -7.77 -11.88 17.44
CA ALA A 30 -7.77 -10.44 17.26
C ALA A 30 -8.71 -9.77 18.28
N ASP A 31 -8.25 -8.70 18.92
CA ASP A 31 -9.06 -7.87 19.81
C ASP A 31 -9.34 -6.48 19.22
N ILE A 32 -8.77 -6.18 18.06
CA ILE A 32 -9.01 -4.94 17.34
C ILE A 32 -8.93 -5.13 15.83
N LEU A 33 -9.88 -4.53 15.12
CA LEU A 33 -9.85 -4.38 13.67
C LEU A 33 -9.41 -2.96 13.32
N LEU A 34 -8.32 -2.81 12.55
CA LEU A 34 -7.92 -1.53 11.96
C LEU A 34 -8.36 -1.46 10.51
N VAL A 35 -9.01 -0.37 10.17
CA VAL A 35 -9.40 -0.07 8.79
C VAL A 35 -8.46 0.97 8.22
N ASN A 36 -7.63 0.57 7.28
CA ASN A 36 -6.67 1.43 6.63
C ASN A 36 -7.36 2.27 5.54
N GLY A 37 -7.67 3.51 5.86
CA GLY A 37 -8.11 4.56 4.94
C GLY A 37 -7.07 5.69 4.83
N ALA A 38 -5.81 5.41 5.15
CA ALA A 38 -4.75 6.43 5.20
C ALA A 38 -4.38 7.01 3.84
N GLU A 39 -4.54 6.22 2.74
CA GLU A 39 -4.22 6.65 1.36
C GLU A 39 -2.94 7.51 1.29
N CYS A 40 -1.81 6.91 1.69
CA CYS A 40 -0.62 7.68 1.98
C CYS A 40 0.20 8.10 0.75
N GLU A 41 0.02 7.44 -0.40
CA GLU A 41 0.66 7.83 -1.66
C GLU A 41 0.06 9.14 -2.19
N PRO A 42 0.89 10.09 -2.64
CA PRO A 42 0.38 11.31 -3.27
C PRO A 42 -0.42 11.01 -4.54
N LEU A 43 -1.30 11.94 -4.92
CA LEU A 43 -2.11 11.89 -6.14
C LEU A 43 -3.15 10.76 -6.20
N LEU A 44 -3.37 10.03 -5.11
CA LEU A 44 -4.42 9.03 -4.96
C LEU A 44 -5.59 9.63 -4.18
N TYR A 45 -6.83 9.29 -4.61
CA TYR A 45 -8.06 9.80 -3.99
C TYR A 45 -9.11 8.71 -3.81
N THR A 46 -8.76 7.46 -4.05
CA THR A 46 -9.68 6.33 -4.08
C THR A 46 -10.30 6.05 -2.73
N ASP A 47 -9.49 5.94 -1.65
CA ASP A 47 -10.00 5.66 -0.31
C ASP A 47 -10.81 6.84 0.23
N TYR A 48 -10.38 8.09 -0.04
CA TYR A 48 -11.16 9.27 0.29
C TYR A 48 -12.54 9.27 -0.35
N ILE A 49 -12.64 8.98 -1.66
CA ILE A 49 -13.92 8.94 -2.38
C ILE A 49 -14.81 7.80 -1.87
N ILE A 50 -14.27 6.62 -1.61
CA ILE A 50 -15.02 5.52 -1.01
C ILE A 50 -15.56 5.91 0.36
N LEU A 51 -14.73 6.49 1.23
CA LEU A 51 -15.16 6.93 2.54
C LEU A 51 -16.18 8.08 2.49
N SER A 52 -16.07 9.00 1.53
CA SER A 52 -17.00 10.11 1.40
C SER A 52 -18.37 9.71 0.83
N ARG A 53 -18.42 8.71 -0.08
CA ARG A 53 -19.65 8.33 -0.78
C ARG A 53 -20.27 7.03 -0.30
N GLU A 54 -19.46 6.11 0.21
CA GLU A 54 -19.83 4.73 0.51
C GLU A 54 -19.56 4.34 1.99
N MET A 55 -19.46 5.34 2.87
CA MET A 55 -19.23 5.11 4.31
C MET A 55 -20.20 4.06 4.90
N PRO A 56 -21.52 4.08 4.61
CA PRO A 56 -22.44 3.07 5.13
C PRO A 56 -22.07 1.64 4.72
N MET A 57 -21.53 1.45 3.52
CA MET A 57 -21.08 0.14 3.06
C MET A 57 -19.79 -0.29 3.75
N VAL A 58 -18.83 0.64 3.92
CA VAL A 58 -17.60 0.37 4.67
C VAL A 58 -17.92 -0.03 6.11
N LEU A 59 -18.80 0.72 6.80
CA LEU A 59 -19.24 0.40 8.17
C LEU A 59 -19.96 -0.95 8.25
N ALA A 60 -20.77 -1.30 7.25
CA ALA A 60 -21.40 -2.62 7.19
C ALA A 60 -20.39 -3.76 7.06
N GLY A 61 -19.34 -3.56 6.24
CA GLY A 61 -18.25 -4.53 6.13
C GLY A 61 -17.44 -4.69 7.42
N ILE A 62 -17.18 -3.58 8.11
CA ILE A 62 -16.55 -3.61 9.44
C ILE A 62 -17.41 -4.44 10.41
N LYS A 63 -18.70 -4.15 10.49
CA LYS A 63 -19.64 -4.88 11.35
C LYS A 63 -19.62 -6.38 11.09
N ALA A 64 -19.70 -6.79 9.83
CA ALA A 64 -19.67 -8.20 9.44
C ALA A 64 -18.39 -8.91 9.92
N VAL A 65 -17.23 -8.24 9.82
CA VAL A 65 -15.97 -8.79 10.32
C VAL A 65 -15.93 -8.85 11.85
N LEU A 66 -16.38 -7.79 12.55
CA LEU A 66 -16.44 -7.77 14.02
C LEU A 66 -17.32 -8.87 14.59
N GLU A 67 -18.48 -9.11 13.97
CA GLU A 67 -19.44 -10.14 14.39
C GLU A 67 -18.89 -11.55 14.13
N TYR A 68 -18.32 -11.78 12.94
CA TYR A 68 -17.80 -13.11 12.57
C TYR A 68 -16.58 -13.53 13.41
N ALA A 69 -15.65 -12.62 13.64
CA ALA A 69 -14.39 -12.92 14.33
C ALA A 69 -14.42 -12.59 15.83
N ASP A 70 -15.59 -12.24 16.37
CA ASP A 70 -15.80 -11.83 17.77
C ASP A 70 -14.82 -10.73 18.24
N ILE A 71 -14.60 -9.73 17.37
CA ILE A 71 -13.68 -8.62 17.65
C ILE A 71 -14.44 -7.51 18.37
N PRO A 72 -14.00 -7.07 19.57
CA PRO A 72 -14.75 -6.11 20.38
C PRO A 72 -14.84 -4.70 19.81
N ARG A 73 -13.86 -4.28 18.99
CA ARG A 73 -13.82 -2.90 18.46
C ARG A 73 -13.08 -2.77 17.14
N ALA A 74 -13.39 -1.69 16.42
CA ALA A 74 -12.67 -1.29 15.22
C ALA A 74 -12.29 0.19 15.25
N LEU A 75 -11.17 0.54 14.62
CA LEU A 75 -10.75 1.91 14.34
C LEU A 75 -10.67 2.13 12.83
N LEU A 76 -11.44 3.10 12.32
CA LEU A 76 -11.24 3.63 10.97
C LEU A 76 -10.10 4.64 11.02
N CYS A 77 -8.97 4.26 10.44
CA CYS A 77 -7.73 5.03 10.48
C CYS A 77 -7.59 5.86 9.20
N VAL A 78 -7.62 7.18 9.31
CA VAL A 78 -7.44 8.12 8.20
C VAL A 78 -6.44 9.20 8.59
N LYS A 79 -5.78 9.81 7.62
CA LYS A 79 -4.90 10.97 7.87
C LYS A 79 -5.69 12.19 8.33
N GLU A 80 -5.03 13.11 9.06
CA GLU A 80 -5.66 14.32 9.59
C GLU A 80 -6.35 15.15 8.51
N HIS A 81 -5.69 15.38 7.36
CA HIS A 81 -6.29 16.13 6.26
C HIS A 81 -7.52 15.42 5.68
N THR A 82 -7.52 14.09 5.63
CA THR A 82 -8.66 13.28 5.17
C THR A 82 -9.81 13.38 6.17
N ALA A 83 -9.55 13.29 7.47
CA ALA A 83 -10.56 13.46 8.51
C ALA A 83 -11.22 14.84 8.42
N LYS A 84 -10.43 15.91 8.25
CA LYS A 84 -10.94 17.29 8.05
C LYS A 84 -11.85 17.39 6.81
N ARG A 85 -11.44 16.80 5.68
CA ARG A 85 -12.25 16.77 4.43
C ARG A 85 -13.55 15.99 4.58
N LEU A 86 -13.56 14.95 5.40
CA LEU A 86 -14.75 14.16 5.72
C LEU A 86 -15.60 14.79 6.84
N ASN A 87 -15.17 15.92 7.41
CA ASN A 87 -15.78 16.57 8.56
C ASN A 87 -15.92 15.66 9.79
N LEU A 88 -14.88 14.84 10.05
CA LEU A 88 -14.80 13.89 11.16
C LEU A 88 -13.68 14.28 12.12
N LYS A 89 -13.81 13.86 13.39
CA LYS A 89 -12.85 14.16 14.48
C LYS A 89 -12.23 12.90 15.05
N ASP A 90 -11.00 13.00 15.56
CA ASP A 90 -10.34 11.89 16.26
C ASP A 90 -11.20 11.40 17.43
N GLY A 91 -11.32 10.09 17.57
CA GLY A 91 -12.16 9.46 18.59
C GLY A 91 -13.66 9.48 18.31
N GLU A 92 -14.13 10.11 17.22
CA GLU A 92 -15.55 10.17 16.89
C GLU A 92 -16.14 8.77 16.71
N LYS A 93 -17.28 8.52 17.36
CA LYS A 93 -18.03 7.27 17.24
C LYS A 93 -18.81 7.25 15.92
N LEU A 94 -18.39 6.41 14.98
CA LEU A 94 -19.01 6.26 13.65
C LEU A 94 -20.19 5.28 13.67
N ALA A 95 -20.09 4.24 14.51
CA ALA A 95 -21.14 3.26 14.76
C ALA A 95 -20.86 2.54 16.09
N ASP A 96 -21.72 1.55 16.44
CA ASP A 96 -21.42 0.71 17.60
C ASP A 96 -20.08 -0.02 17.41
N ARG A 97 -19.22 0.01 18.44
CA ARG A 97 -17.85 -0.57 18.44
C ARG A 97 -16.90 0.00 17.38
N ILE A 98 -17.27 1.04 16.60
CA ILE A 98 -16.46 1.61 15.52
C ILE A 98 -16.20 3.08 15.78
N SER A 99 -14.95 3.48 15.89
CA SER A 99 -14.54 4.87 16.06
C SER A 99 -13.51 5.30 15.01
N LEU A 100 -13.41 6.61 14.79
CA LEU A 100 -12.38 7.19 13.96
C LEU A 100 -11.07 7.26 14.74
N LYS A 101 -9.95 7.02 14.06
CA LYS A 101 -8.61 7.30 14.53
C LYS A 101 -7.86 8.15 13.49
N THR A 102 -7.46 9.35 13.86
CA THR A 102 -6.63 10.19 13.01
C THR A 102 -5.17 9.78 13.09
N LEU A 103 -4.51 9.82 11.95
CA LEU A 103 -3.10 9.52 11.76
C LEU A 103 -2.37 10.77 11.28
N PRO A 104 -1.07 10.95 11.62
CA PRO A 104 -0.27 12.05 11.10
C PRO A 104 -0.22 12.08 9.56
N ASP A 105 -0.12 13.28 8.98
CA ASP A 105 -0.01 13.50 7.54
C ASP A 105 1.41 13.24 7.03
N VAL A 106 1.96 12.06 7.33
CA VAL A 106 3.30 11.63 6.91
C VAL A 106 3.23 10.39 6.02
N TYR A 107 4.32 10.16 5.27
CA TYR A 107 4.49 8.98 4.44
C TYR A 107 5.57 8.06 5.03
N PRO A 108 5.39 6.74 5.10
CA PRO A 108 4.28 5.91 4.57
C PRO A 108 3.29 5.46 5.66
N MET A 109 2.46 6.34 6.16
CA MET A 109 1.52 6.05 7.27
C MET A 109 0.53 4.92 6.97
N GLY A 110 0.26 4.63 5.69
CA GLY A 110 -0.54 3.49 5.25
C GLY A 110 0.19 2.14 5.25
N ASP A 111 1.49 2.09 5.59
CA ASP A 111 2.17 0.83 5.86
C ASP A 111 1.54 0.12 7.07
N GLU A 112 1.20 -1.15 6.90
CA GLU A 112 0.43 -1.93 7.89
C GLU A 112 1.03 -1.89 9.30
N ILE A 113 2.35 -2.01 9.42
CA ILE A 113 3.04 -2.02 10.72
C ILE A 113 3.12 -0.62 11.32
N SER A 114 3.43 0.39 10.52
CA SER A 114 3.43 1.78 10.95
C SER A 114 2.05 2.22 11.42
N LEU A 115 1.00 1.82 10.70
CA LEU A 115 -0.39 2.08 11.04
C LEU A 115 -0.77 1.42 12.37
N ILE A 116 -0.41 0.15 12.59
CA ILE A 116 -0.67 -0.55 13.85
C ILE A 116 -0.04 0.19 15.01
N TYR A 117 1.23 0.55 14.89
CA TYR A 117 1.93 1.28 15.95
C TYR A 117 1.26 2.63 16.25
N GLN A 118 0.98 3.43 15.24
CA GLN A 118 0.36 4.75 15.41
C GLN A 118 -1.07 4.68 15.95
N ALA A 119 -1.85 3.70 15.54
CA ALA A 119 -3.23 3.59 15.98
C ALA A 119 -3.37 2.97 17.38
N THR A 120 -2.44 2.12 17.82
CA THR A 120 -2.61 1.28 19.01
C THR A 120 -1.44 1.29 19.99
N GLY A 121 -0.26 1.80 19.60
CA GLY A 121 0.99 1.68 20.35
C GLY A 121 1.59 0.26 20.34
N ARG A 122 0.96 -0.70 19.66
CA ARG A 122 1.42 -2.09 19.63
C ARG A 122 2.57 -2.28 18.66
N ILE A 123 3.51 -3.14 19.05
CA ILE A 123 4.66 -3.51 18.22
C ILE A 123 4.45 -4.93 17.71
N VAL A 124 4.40 -5.08 16.39
CA VAL A 124 4.49 -6.39 15.73
C VAL A 124 5.97 -6.76 15.66
N LYS A 125 6.36 -7.90 16.20
CA LYS A 125 7.77 -8.33 16.14
C LYS A 125 8.23 -8.55 14.69
N PRO A 126 9.52 -8.26 14.36
CA PRO A 126 10.06 -8.50 13.03
C PRO A 126 9.78 -9.92 12.52
N GLY A 127 9.27 -10.04 11.29
CA GLY A 127 8.92 -11.31 10.68
C GLY A 127 7.56 -11.89 11.10
N ASN A 128 6.89 -11.33 12.11
CA ASN A 128 5.57 -11.79 12.55
C ASN A 128 4.43 -11.10 11.78
N LEU A 129 3.25 -11.73 11.84
CA LEU A 129 2.02 -11.18 11.29
C LEU A 129 1.29 -10.29 12.32
N PRO A 130 0.49 -9.29 11.88
CA PRO A 130 -0.30 -8.42 12.74
C PRO A 130 -1.16 -9.15 13.79
N ILE A 131 -1.67 -10.32 13.47
CA ILE A 131 -2.48 -11.14 14.38
C ILE A 131 -1.74 -11.52 15.67
N THR A 132 -0.40 -11.64 15.64
CA THR A 132 0.40 -11.92 16.84
C THR A 132 0.41 -10.75 17.84
N ALA A 133 0.00 -9.57 17.39
CA ALA A 133 -0.23 -8.39 18.23
C ALA A 133 -1.73 -8.17 18.50
N GLY A 134 -2.60 -9.15 18.20
CA GLY A 134 -4.05 -9.05 18.39
C GLY A 134 -4.76 -8.16 17.36
N VAL A 135 -4.14 -7.89 16.21
CA VAL A 135 -4.66 -6.93 15.23
C VAL A 135 -4.96 -7.58 13.90
N ILE A 136 -6.11 -7.24 13.32
CA ILE A 136 -6.40 -7.47 11.89
C ILE A 136 -6.45 -6.10 11.20
N VAL A 137 -5.85 -6.01 10.00
CA VAL A 137 -5.88 -4.78 9.18
C VAL A 137 -6.50 -5.06 7.83
N TYR A 138 -7.53 -4.27 7.48
CA TYR A 138 -8.13 -4.25 6.14
C TYR A 138 -8.14 -2.84 5.56
N ASN A 139 -7.99 -2.72 4.25
CA ASN A 139 -8.22 -1.46 3.54
C ASN A 139 -9.73 -1.14 3.44
N ALA A 140 -10.10 0.13 3.36
CA ALA A 140 -11.49 0.59 3.27
C ALA A 140 -12.26 -0.05 2.11
N GLU A 141 -11.68 -0.13 0.89
CA GLU A 141 -12.30 -0.79 -0.26
C GLU A 141 -12.50 -2.29 -0.05
N THR A 142 -11.58 -2.94 0.67
CA THR A 142 -11.74 -4.37 1.02
C THR A 142 -12.99 -4.59 1.84
N LEU A 143 -13.25 -3.72 2.83
CA LEU A 143 -14.44 -3.82 3.67
C LEU A 143 -15.73 -3.43 2.92
N TYR A 144 -15.66 -2.47 2.01
CA TYR A 144 -16.74 -2.22 1.06
C TYR A 144 -17.10 -3.51 0.29
N ASN A 145 -16.11 -4.23 -0.23
CA ASN A 145 -16.31 -5.47 -0.97
C ASN A 145 -16.87 -6.60 -0.07
N VAL A 146 -16.45 -6.66 1.21
CA VAL A 146 -17.04 -7.58 2.20
C VAL A 146 -18.53 -7.30 2.38
N ALA A 147 -18.92 -6.03 2.57
CA ALA A 147 -20.32 -5.65 2.69
C ALA A 147 -21.13 -5.99 1.43
N ALA A 148 -20.56 -5.77 0.24
CA ALA A 148 -21.22 -6.11 -1.03
C ALA A 148 -21.45 -7.62 -1.17
N ALA A 149 -20.48 -8.43 -0.76
CA ALA A 149 -20.64 -9.89 -0.76
C ALA A 149 -21.72 -10.34 0.25
N VAL A 150 -21.71 -9.79 1.47
CA VAL A 150 -22.69 -10.15 2.52
C VAL A 150 -24.11 -9.73 2.15
N LYS A 151 -24.28 -8.51 1.65
CA LYS A 151 -25.63 -7.95 1.39
C LYS A 151 -26.22 -8.39 0.06
N PHE A 152 -25.39 -8.58 -0.96
CA PHE A 152 -25.84 -8.74 -2.34
C PHE A 152 -25.26 -10.00 -3.02
N SER A 153 -24.52 -10.84 -2.28
CA SER A 153 -23.77 -11.98 -2.84
C SER A 153 -22.87 -11.58 -4.01
N ALA A 154 -22.38 -10.33 -3.99
CA ALA A 154 -21.61 -9.76 -5.09
C ALA A 154 -20.17 -10.29 -5.10
N LYS A 155 -19.70 -10.68 -6.27
CA LYS A 155 -18.29 -11.01 -6.52
C LYS A 155 -17.50 -9.75 -6.84
N VAL A 156 -16.20 -9.75 -6.54
CA VAL A 156 -15.30 -8.62 -6.85
C VAL A 156 -14.97 -8.63 -8.34
N THR A 157 -15.82 -7.96 -9.12
CA THR A 157 -15.68 -7.76 -10.56
C THR A 157 -15.44 -6.31 -10.94
N MET A 158 -15.55 -5.40 -9.97
CA MET A 158 -15.37 -3.95 -10.17
C MET A 158 -14.23 -3.46 -9.30
N LYS A 159 -13.51 -2.45 -9.77
CA LYS A 159 -12.39 -1.83 -9.08
C LYS A 159 -12.55 -0.31 -9.06
N TRP A 160 -12.32 0.29 -7.89
CA TRP A 160 -12.15 1.72 -7.74
C TRP A 160 -10.70 2.10 -7.99
N LEU A 161 -10.47 3.11 -8.83
CA LEU A 161 -9.13 3.62 -9.07
C LEU A 161 -9.13 5.13 -9.36
N THR A 162 -8.02 5.77 -9.07
CA THR A 162 -7.75 7.16 -9.44
C THR A 162 -7.10 7.20 -10.81
N ILE A 163 -7.55 8.10 -11.70
CA ILE A 163 -6.81 8.53 -12.88
C ILE A 163 -6.34 9.96 -12.58
N GLY A 164 -5.03 10.19 -12.64
CA GLY A 164 -4.46 11.45 -12.16
C GLY A 164 -3.06 11.72 -12.71
N GLY A 165 -2.34 12.63 -12.05
CA GLY A 165 -1.01 13.08 -12.45
C GLY A 165 -1.09 14.34 -13.29
N ASN A 166 -0.33 14.42 -14.39
CA ASN A 166 -0.30 15.58 -15.29
C ASN A 166 -1.48 15.59 -16.28
N ILE A 167 -2.68 15.67 -15.72
CA ILE A 167 -3.95 15.83 -16.44
C ILE A 167 -4.72 16.99 -15.81
N PRO A 168 -5.69 17.63 -16.55
CA PRO A 168 -6.40 18.82 -16.07
C PRO A 168 -7.11 18.62 -14.72
N GLU A 169 -7.72 17.44 -14.51
CA GLU A 169 -8.45 17.10 -13.29
C GLU A 169 -8.30 15.62 -12.97
N ALA A 170 -7.93 15.30 -11.74
CA ALA A 170 -7.90 13.92 -11.27
C ALA A 170 -9.32 13.40 -11.03
N ILE A 171 -9.63 12.22 -11.52
CA ILE A 171 -10.93 11.56 -11.37
C ILE A 171 -10.80 10.23 -10.65
N VAL A 172 -11.83 9.84 -9.90
CA VAL A 172 -11.96 8.51 -9.34
C VAL A 172 -13.11 7.79 -10.04
N VAL A 173 -12.79 6.63 -10.59
CA VAL A 173 -13.73 5.84 -11.39
C VAL A 173 -13.89 4.44 -10.80
N ARG A 174 -15.05 3.81 -11.07
CA ARG A 174 -15.31 2.42 -10.74
C ARG A 174 -15.56 1.65 -12.04
N VAL A 175 -14.66 0.71 -12.34
CA VAL A 175 -14.62 0.03 -13.64
C VAL A 175 -14.49 -1.48 -13.47
N PRO A 176 -14.89 -2.29 -14.48
CA PRO A 176 -14.68 -3.73 -14.45
C PRO A 176 -13.20 -4.10 -14.35
N VAL A 177 -12.89 -5.12 -13.57
CA VAL A 177 -11.58 -5.78 -13.58
C VAL A 177 -11.37 -6.40 -14.96
N GLY A 178 -10.18 -6.20 -15.55
CA GLY A 178 -9.86 -6.63 -16.91
C GLY A 178 -10.07 -5.54 -17.97
N THR A 179 -10.60 -4.35 -17.61
CA THR A 179 -10.72 -3.23 -18.56
C THR A 179 -9.33 -2.82 -19.07
N PRO A 180 -9.09 -2.77 -20.40
CA PRO A 180 -7.86 -2.25 -20.97
C PRO A 180 -7.63 -0.79 -20.56
N VAL A 181 -6.38 -0.45 -20.23
CA VAL A 181 -6.04 0.92 -19.80
C VAL A 181 -6.24 1.93 -20.92
N SER A 182 -5.90 1.57 -22.18
CA SER A 182 -6.13 2.41 -23.35
C SER A 182 -7.61 2.71 -23.59
N GLU A 183 -8.49 1.70 -23.44
CA GLU A 183 -9.95 1.88 -23.53
C GLU A 183 -10.45 2.80 -22.42
N LEU A 184 -9.95 2.62 -21.20
CA LEU A 184 -10.31 3.47 -20.07
C LEU A 184 -9.92 4.92 -20.32
N PHE A 185 -8.71 5.18 -20.82
CA PHE A 185 -8.25 6.52 -21.16
C PHE A 185 -9.07 7.14 -22.30
N ALA A 186 -9.40 6.36 -23.33
CA ALA A 186 -10.27 6.83 -24.40
C ALA A 186 -11.66 7.22 -23.88
N ARG A 187 -12.27 6.39 -23.02
CA ARG A 187 -13.59 6.63 -22.43
C ARG A 187 -13.69 7.92 -21.62
N TYR A 188 -12.63 8.27 -20.89
CA TYR A 188 -12.59 9.48 -20.08
C TYR A 188 -11.84 10.64 -20.76
N SER A 189 -11.55 10.53 -22.06
CA SER A 189 -10.84 11.54 -22.86
C SER A 189 -9.48 11.93 -22.25
N VAL A 190 -8.82 10.99 -21.57
CA VAL A 190 -7.49 11.18 -20.98
C VAL A 190 -6.45 11.01 -22.09
N LYS A 191 -5.64 12.02 -22.29
CA LYS A 191 -4.51 11.99 -23.24
C LYS A 191 -3.22 11.86 -22.48
N ILE A 192 -2.32 11.03 -22.97
CA ILE A 192 -0.95 10.94 -22.49
C ILE A 192 -0.12 11.94 -23.31
N PRO A 193 0.40 13.02 -22.69
CA PRO A 193 1.27 13.95 -23.42
C PRO A 193 2.57 13.26 -23.84
N GLU A 194 3.28 13.83 -24.82
CA GLU A 194 4.63 13.40 -25.16
C GLU A 194 5.55 13.46 -23.93
N GLU A 195 6.57 12.61 -23.89
CA GLU A 195 7.53 12.50 -22.77
C GLU A 195 6.86 12.24 -21.39
N HIS A 196 5.74 11.50 -21.41
CA HIS A 196 5.06 11.08 -20.17
C HIS A 196 4.95 9.55 -20.10
N ALA A 197 5.12 9.04 -18.89
CA ALA A 197 4.93 7.63 -18.55
C ALA A 197 3.65 7.41 -17.73
N VAL A 198 3.12 6.20 -17.79
CA VAL A 198 1.97 5.78 -16.99
C VAL A 198 2.44 4.85 -15.86
N LEU A 199 2.02 5.16 -14.63
CA LEU A 199 2.24 4.30 -13.47
C LEU A 199 0.92 3.63 -13.04
N ASP A 200 0.96 2.33 -12.76
CA ASP A 200 -0.07 1.64 -11.96
C ASP A 200 0.33 1.76 -10.49
N GLY A 201 -0.41 2.55 -9.73
CA GLY A 201 -0.16 2.88 -8.34
C GLY A 201 0.35 4.31 -8.13
N GLY A 202 0.89 4.58 -6.93
CA GLY A 202 1.40 5.90 -6.56
C GLY A 202 2.82 6.20 -7.04
N PRO A 203 3.29 7.45 -6.89
CA PRO A 203 4.62 7.85 -7.35
C PRO A 203 5.76 7.04 -6.71
N SER A 204 5.63 6.66 -5.43
CA SER A 204 6.70 5.97 -4.70
C SER A 204 6.67 4.46 -4.89
N MET A 205 5.49 3.82 -4.82
CA MET A 205 5.37 2.35 -4.87
C MET A 205 4.86 1.81 -6.21
N GLY A 206 4.24 2.65 -7.05
CA GLY A 206 3.69 2.28 -8.35
C GLY A 206 4.74 1.72 -9.31
N LYS A 207 4.27 1.04 -10.35
CA LYS A 207 5.08 0.44 -11.41
C LYS A 207 4.79 1.11 -12.74
N MET A 208 5.79 1.29 -13.58
CA MET A 208 5.58 1.70 -14.96
C MET A 208 4.83 0.60 -15.72
N ILE A 209 3.86 1.01 -16.52
CA ILE A 209 3.07 0.13 -17.37
C ILE A 209 3.03 0.65 -18.82
N ASP A 210 2.85 -0.27 -19.76
CA ASP A 210 2.48 0.05 -21.13
C ASP A 210 0.93 0.13 -21.20
N PRO A 211 0.33 1.31 -21.39
CA PRO A 211 -1.12 1.47 -21.39
C PRO A 211 -1.83 0.71 -22.51
N GLU A 212 -1.13 0.38 -23.61
CA GLU A 212 -1.70 -0.40 -24.72
C GLU A 212 -1.83 -1.90 -24.40
N ARG A 213 -1.08 -2.39 -23.42
CA ARG A 213 -1.07 -3.81 -23.01
C ARG A 213 -1.63 -4.05 -21.63
N ALA A 214 -1.62 -3.03 -20.78
CA ALA A 214 -2.06 -3.16 -19.40
C ALA A 214 -3.58 -3.23 -19.28
N VAL A 215 -4.04 -3.93 -18.25
CA VAL A 215 -5.45 -4.02 -17.88
C VAL A 215 -5.62 -3.68 -16.40
N VAL A 216 -6.79 -3.17 -16.04
CA VAL A 216 -7.17 -2.94 -14.65
C VAL A 216 -7.27 -4.27 -13.92
N THR A 217 -6.56 -4.41 -12.81
CA THR A 217 -6.59 -5.58 -11.94
C THR A 217 -7.26 -5.28 -10.60
N LYS A 218 -7.47 -6.29 -9.76
CA LYS A 218 -7.98 -6.08 -8.38
C LYS A 218 -7.02 -5.26 -7.50
N THR A 219 -5.76 -5.12 -7.90
CA THR A 219 -4.71 -4.40 -7.17
C THR A 219 -4.39 -3.04 -7.74
N THR A 220 -4.87 -2.71 -8.95
CA THR A 220 -4.70 -1.39 -9.55
C THR A 220 -5.38 -0.31 -8.69
N LYS A 221 -4.60 0.60 -8.12
CA LYS A 221 -5.10 1.63 -7.20
C LYS A 221 -5.21 3.00 -7.88
N ALA A 222 -4.31 3.27 -8.80
CA ALA A 222 -4.29 4.50 -9.59
C ALA A 222 -3.61 4.26 -10.94
N LEU A 223 -3.95 5.09 -11.93
CA LEU A 223 -3.24 5.24 -13.19
C LEU A 223 -2.76 6.69 -13.24
N LEU A 224 -1.48 6.89 -12.99
CA LEU A 224 -0.88 8.22 -12.93
C LEU A 224 -0.05 8.50 -14.16
N ILE A 225 -0.34 9.61 -14.83
CA ILE A 225 0.41 10.12 -15.97
C ILE A 225 1.41 11.13 -15.45
N LEU A 226 2.70 10.84 -15.53
CA LEU A 226 3.76 11.69 -14.98
C LEU A 226 4.84 11.96 -16.04
N PRO A 227 5.49 13.14 -16.01
CA PRO A 227 6.61 13.44 -16.89
C PRO A 227 7.73 12.40 -16.73
N GLU A 228 8.29 11.93 -17.84
CA GLU A 228 9.40 10.97 -17.81
C GLU A 228 10.61 11.50 -17.06
N ALA A 229 10.84 12.83 -17.10
CA ALA A 229 11.92 13.50 -16.37
C ALA A 229 11.68 13.58 -14.85
N SER A 230 10.48 13.24 -14.34
CA SER A 230 10.20 13.29 -12.91
C SER A 230 10.99 12.23 -12.13
N GLU A 231 11.42 12.58 -10.90
CA GLU A 231 12.11 11.62 -10.02
C GLU A 231 11.31 10.33 -9.80
N ALA A 232 9.98 10.44 -9.73
CA ALA A 232 9.08 9.31 -9.56
C ALA A 232 9.20 8.30 -10.71
N VAL A 233 9.32 8.76 -11.96
CA VAL A 233 9.52 7.91 -13.14
C VAL A 233 10.97 7.47 -13.23
N GLN A 234 11.93 8.38 -13.07
CA GLN A 234 13.35 8.07 -13.17
C GLN A 234 13.79 7.00 -12.16
N SER A 235 13.25 7.03 -10.95
CA SER A 235 13.51 5.98 -9.94
C SER A 235 13.05 4.59 -10.37
N LYS A 236 12.01 4.48 -11.20
CA LYS A 236 11.50 3.20 -11.72
C LYS A 236 12.38 2.60 -12.84
N LEU A 237 13.20 3.44 -13.49
CA LEU A 237 14.18 3.02 -14.51
C LEU A 237 15.47 2.46 -13.87
N LEU A 238 15.67 2.69 -12.58
CA LEU A 238 16.80 2.14 -11.83
C LEU A 238 16.48 0.71 -11.41
N ASP A 239 16.90 -0.24 -12.23
CA ASP A 239 16.89 -1.66 -11.85
C ASP A 239 17.92 -1.99 -10.76
N ALA A 240 17.88 -3.23 -10.26
CA ALA A 240 18.78 -3.68 -9.21
C ALA A 240 20.25 -3.62 -9.65
N ASP A 241 20.58 -4.06 -10.86
CA ASP A 241 21.97 -4.13 -11.35
C ASP A 241 22.59 -2.73 -11.49
N LYS A 242 21.86 -1.77 -12.07
CA LYS A 242 22.28 -0.37 -12.14
C LYS A 242 22.44 0.25 -10.75
N SER A 243 21.53 -0.07 -9.83
CA SER A 243 21.59 0.44 -8.45
C SER A 243 22.77 -0.15 -7.68
N VAL A 244 23.10 -1.44 -7.87
CA VAL A 244 24.27 -2.09 -7.30
C VAL A 244 25.56 -1.46 -7.85
N ALA A 245 25.67 -1.29 -9.18
CA ALA A 245 26.84 -0.67 -9.80
C ALA A 245 27.06 0.79 -9.32
N ARG A 246 25.98 1.56 -9.19
CA ARG A 246 26.06 2.93 -8.62
C ARG A 246 26.42 2.95 -7.15
N ALA A 247 25.95 1.97 -6.39
CA ALA A 247 26.26 1.87 -4.96
C ALA A 247 27.76 1.75 -4.70
N GLU A 248 28.50 1.05 -5.55
CA GLU A 248 29.94 0.87 -5.42
C GLU A 248 30.74 2.16 -5.62
N THR A 249 30.30 2.97 -6.57
CA THR A 249 31.06 4.15 -7.03
C THR A 249 30.59 5.45 -6.38
N ALA A 250 29.31 5.57 -6.06
CA ALA A 250 28.69 6.83 -5.64
C ALA A 250 28.22 6.85 -4.18
N CYS A 251 28.13 5.70 -3.47
CA CYS A 251 27.66 5.69 -2.09
C CYS A 251 28.63 6.37 -1.14
N CYS A 252 28.27 7.53 -0.61
CA CYS A 252 29.05 8.28 0.39
C CYS A 252 28.88 7.77 1.82
N GLN A 253 28.15 6.68 2.05
CA GLN A 253 27.91 6.04 3.35
C GLN A 253 27.31 6.98 4.42
N CYS A 254 26.49 7.94 4.02
CA CYS A 254 25.88 8.94 4.91
C CYS A 254 24.77 8.38 5.83
N THR A 255 24.42 7.11 5.74
CA THR A 255 23.38 6.38 6.52
C THR A 255 21.93 6.87 6.38
N ARG A 256 21.66 8.00 5.74
CA ARG A 256 20.32 8.61 5.65
C ARG A 256 19.22 7.66 5.19
N CYS A 257 19.53 6.70 4.30
CA CYS A 257 18.57 5.68 3.84
C CYS A 257 18.11 4.74 4.98
N THR A 258 18.90 4.58 6.04
CA THR A 258 18.51 3.86 7.27
C THR A 258 17.85 4.79 8.27
N ASP A 259 18.41 5.99 8.48
CA ASP A 259 17.90 6.95 9.46
C ASP A 259 16.47 7.42 9.13
N MET A 260 16.12 7.47 7.83
CA MET A 260 14.78 7.81 7.37
C MET A 260 13.89 6.58 7.12
N CYS A 261 14.40 5.36 7.31
CA CYS A 261 13.62 4.16 7.07
C CYS A 261 12.54 3.96 8.14
N PRO A 262 11.25 3.94 7.78
CA PRO A 262 10.17 3.82 8.76
C PRO A 262 10.23 2.51 9.55
N ARG A 263 10.75 1.43 8.97
CA ARG A 263 10.95 0.16 9.66
C ARG A 263 12.12 0.22 10.66
N ALA A 264 13.23 0.86 10.27
CA ALA A 264 14.36 1.08 11.18
C ALA A 264 13.95 1.98 12.37
N LEU A 265 13.18 3.04 12.12
CA LEU A 265 12.65 3.93 13.16
C LEU A 265 11.70 3.22 14.14
N LEU A 266 11.04 2.14 13.73
CA LEU A 266 10.24 1.26 14.58
C LEU A 266 11.08 0.21 15.32
N GLY A 267 12.42 0.24 15.19
CA GLY A 267 13.33 -0.71 15.84
C GLY A 267 13.49 -2.04 15.12
N TYR A 268 13.06 -2.13 13.85
CA TYR A 268 13.31 -3.33 13.06
C TYR A 268 14.78 -3.41 12.62
N PRO A 269 15.38 -4.61 12.55
CA PRO A 269 16.75 -4.80 12.09
C PRO A 269 16.86 -4.67 10.56
N LEU A 270 16.41 -3.54 10.02
CA LEU A 270 16.51 -3.19 8.62
C LEU A 270 17.44 -2.00 8.44
N GLU A 271 18.60 -2.25 7.87
CA GLU A 271 19.65 -1.26 7.68
C GLU A 271 20.00 -1.11 6.19
N PRO A 272 19.19 -0.33 5.43
CA PRO A 272 19.39 -0.12 3.99
C PRO A 272 20.82 0.26 3.61
N HIS A 273 21.52 1.10 4.41
CA HIS A 273 22.90 1.53 4.12
C HIS A 273 23.88 0.35 4.10
N LYS A 274 23.72 -0.65 4.99
CA LYS A 274 24.56 -1.85 4.98
C LYS A 274 24.31 -2.72 3.76
N MET A 275 23.04 -2.86 3.37
CA MET A 275 22.66 -3.61 2.16
C MET A 275 23.23 -2.96 0.89
N VAL A 276 23.11 -1.64 0.76
CA VAL A 276 23.70 -0.89 -0.36
C VAL A 276 25.21 -1.09 -0.41
N ARG A 277 25.90 -1.04 0.74
CA ARG A 277 27.35 -1.20 0.83
C ARG A 277 27.83 -2.60 0.42
N THR A 278 27.05 -3.64 0.74
CA THR A 278 27.44 -5.05 0.51
C THR A 278 26.78 -5.65 -0.72
N ALA A 279 26.11 -4.85 -1.53
CA ALA A 279 25.29 -5.33 -2.67
C ALA A 279 26.07 -6.18 -3.68
N LYS A 280 27.33 -5.87 -3.96
CA LYS A 280 28.17 -6.65 -4.89
C LYS A 280 28.65 -7.98 -4.29
N GLN A 281 28.79 -8.04 -2.98
CA GLN A 281 29.17 -9.26 -2.25
C GLN A 281 27.99 -10.20 -2.03
N ALA A 282 26.88 -10.00 -2.73
CA ALA A 282 25.62 -10.75 -2.58
C ALA A 282 25.75 -12.27 -2.78
N ALA A 283 26.87 -12.77 -3.28
CA ALA A 283 27.20 -14.21 -3.29
C ALA A 283 27.31 -14.80 -1.87
N GLU A 284 27.61 -13.97 -0.85
CA GLU A 284 27.76 -14.35 0.56
C GLU A 284 26.65 -13.77 1.44
N ILE A 285 25.41 -13.75 0.94
CA ILE A 285 24.28 -13.19 1.70
C ILE A 285 24.08 -14.02 2.98
N SER A 286 24.31 -13.39 4.12
CA SER A 286 24.05 -14.03 5.42
C SER A 286 22.53 -14.17 5.67
N PRO A 287 22.07 -15.19 6.43
CA PRO A 287 20.67 -15.32 6.82
C PRO A 287 20.10 -14.08 7.51
N ALA A 288 20.92 -13.33 8.23
CA ALA A 288 20.51 -12.08 8.88
C ALA A 288 20.19 -10.97 7.87
N MET A 289 20.98 -10.82 6.80
CA MET A 289 20.69 -9.85 5.74
C MET A 289 19.43 -10.19 4.95
N VAL A 290 19.20 -11.48 4.79
CA VAL A 290 17.99 -12.06 4.21
C VAL A 290 16.76 -11.66 4.98
N LEU A 291 16.75 -11.94 6.27
CA LEU A 291 15.66 -11.55 7.18
C LEU A 291 15.46 -10.02 7.14
N SER A 292 16.55 -9.27 7.20
CA SER A 292 16.51 -7.81 7.11
C SER A 292 15.84 -7.33 5.82
N ALA A 293 16.19 -7.90 4.65
CA ALA A 293 15.55 -7.54 3.37
C ALA A 293 14.04 -7.82 3.37
N SER A 294 13.60 -8.95 3.95
CA SER A 294 12.19 -9.33 4.02
C SER A 294 11.32 -8.33 4.80
N LEU A 295 11.93 -7.59 5.73
CA LEU A 295 11.24 -6.59 6.55
C LEU A 295 10.92 -5.29 5.80
N CYS A 296 11.51 -5.08 4.62
CA CYS A 296 11.28 -3.88 3.81
C CYS A 296 9.86 -3.89 3.22
N CYS A 297 9.09 -2.82 3.47
CA CYS A 297 7.75 -2.61 2.89
C CYS A 297 7.76 -2.03 1.47
N GLY A 298 8.93 -1.69 0.93
CA GLY A 298 9.07 -1.17 -0.44
C GLY A 298 8.56 0.27 -0.62
N CYS A 299 8.42 1.05 0.46
CA CYS A 299 7.84 2.39 0.41
C CYS A 299 8.62 3.42 -0.44
N GLY A 300 9.91 3.21 -0.71
CA GLY A 300 10.70 4.12 -1.55
C GLY A 300 11.28 5.35 -0.85
N VAL A 301 11.03 5.57 0.45
CA VAL A 301 11.60 6.71 1.21
C VAL A 301 13.11 6.78 1.07
N CYS A 302 13.78 5.64 1.11
CA CYS A 302 15.22 5.55 1.02
C CYS A 302 15.80 5.97 -0.34
N GLU A 303 15.03 5.87 -1.43
CA GLU A 303 15.44 6.29 -2.78
C GLU A 303 15.04 7.72 -3.11
N SER A 304 13.76 8.09 -2.84
CA SER A 304 13.22 9.37 -3.28
C SER A 304 13.48 10.53 -2.32
N LEU A 305 13.64 10.26 -1.02
CA LEU A 305 13.80 11.31 -0.01
C LEU A 305 15.15 11.27 0.71
N ALA A 306 15.77 10.10 0.82
CA ALA A 306 16.97 9.94 1.64
C ALA A 306 18.27 9.94 0.85
N CYS A 307 18.33 9.25 -0.30
CA CYS A 307 19.60 9.09 -1.03
C CYS A 307 19.96 10.33 -1.85
N CYS A 308 20.95 11.07 -1.39
CA CYS A 308 21.48 12.26 -2.10
C CYS A 308 22.36 11.90 -3.33
N GLN A 309 22.68 10.63 -3.54
CA GLN A 309 23.52 10.16 -4.65
C GLN A 309 22.71 9.51 -5.79
N GLY A 310 21.37 9.58 -5.73
CA GLY A 310 20.51 8.99 -6.75
C GLY A 310 20.67 7.48 -6.91
N ILE A 311 21.03 6.77 -5.83
CA ILE A 311 21.01 5.32 -5.74
C ILE A 311 19.59 4.92 -5.34
N SER A 312 19.09 3.76 -5.81
CA SER A 312 17.86 3.17 -5.28
C SER A 312 18.17 2.06 -4.26
N PRO A 313 18.25 2.38 -2.95
CA PRO A 313 18.39 1.34 -1.94
C PRO A 313 17.21 0.36 -1.94
N LYS A 314 16.01 0.80 -2.36
CA LYS A 314 14.85 -0.07 -2.52
C LYS A 314 15.08 -1.15 -3.58
N ALA A 315 15.63 -0.78 -4.76
CA ALA A 315 15.95 -1.75 -5.81
C ALA A 315 17.04 -2.74 -5.35
N VAL A 316 18.07 -2.26 -4.63
CA VAL A 316 19.07 -3.13 -4.02
C VAL A 316 18.43 -4.12 -3.04
N ILE A 317 17.55 -3.66 -2.15
CA ILE A 317 16.85 -4.54 -1.19
C ILE A 317 15.95 -5.54 -1.93
N ALA A 318 15.28 -5.13 -3.01
CA ALA A 318 14.49 -6.04 -3.85
C ALA A 318 15.36 -7.15 -4.45
N HIS A 319 16.56 -6.83 -4.93
CA HIS A 319 17.53 -7.83 -5.40
C HIS A 319 17.86 -8.88 -4.32
N TYR A 320 18.07 -8.46 -3.07
CA TYR A 320 18.27 -9.41 -1.96
C TYR A 320 17.05 -10.32 -1.76
N LYS A 321 15.83 -9.80 -1.90
CA LYS A 321 14.60 -10.62 -1.82
C LYS A 321 14.51 -11.64 -2.95
N ASP A 322 14.86 -11.25 -4.18
CA ASP A 322 14.81 -12.12 -5.36
C ASP A 322 15.84 -13.26 -5.29
N VAL A 323 17.04 -12.96 -4.78
CA VAL A 323 18.07 -13.98 -4.54
C VAL A 323 17.60 -15.02 -3.51
N LEU A 324 16.75 -14.60 -2.56
CA LEU A 324 16.14 -15.48 -1.56
C LEU A 324 15.05 -16.38 -2.13
N ALA A 325 14.19 -15.81 -2.97
CA ALA A 325 13.09 -16.56 -3.57
C ALA A 325 13.59 -17.68 -4.53
N LYS A 326 14.87 -17.61 -4.93
CA LYS A 326 15.53 -18.59 -5.82
C LYS A 326 16.32 -19.68 -5.05
N LYS A 327 16.51 -19.54 -3.75
CA LYS A 327 17.10 -20.56 -2.86
C LYS A 327 16.01 -21.30 -2.10
#